data_9325ff6fc537cbd4edcf4714ccc1b5b4
#
_entry.id   9325ff6fc537cbd4edcf4714ccc1b5b4
#
_cell.length_a   1.000
_cell.length_b   1.000
_cell.length_c   1.000
_cell.angle_alpha   90.00
_cell.angle_beta   90.00
_cell.angle_gamma   90.00
#
_symmetry.space_group_name_H-M   'P 1'
#
loop_
_entity.id
_entity.type
_entity.pdbx_description
1 polymer ?
#
loop_
_entity_poly.entity_id
_entity_poly.type
_entity_poly.pdbx_seq_one_letter_code
_entity_poly.pdbx_strand_id
1 'polypeptide(L)'
;MDYILENDVLKLECTEKGGEMLHLVKKSTNHETLYQGDQGWSGRNPSLFPMVGNTYTKDYKIDGKKYAMKNHGLIRYATLKGESKEDELVFCLDANEETLAQYPFNFHFEIGYKLDGNKVLIQYHVKNNDSKDMPFGFGLHPAFKLDDEFSTYTLAFEKEENTKQLLFDPSYEKNVEYQDVVFKEWKLSREDVQKYATIIYKDLKSNYVTLIHGDEEVVRVSIEGYPYLALWTHDSASDFLCIEPWYSHGDFEKETPDFYHREGTMVLNQMKSGLVHTGLRYFKKEKSFFFNINLSF
;
A
#
# COMPACT_ATOMS: atom_id res chain seq x y z
N MET A 1 15.83 14.91 -11.23
CA MET A 1 14.83 15.47 -12.18
C MET A 1 13.52 15.45 -11.43
N ASP A 2 12.77 16.56 -11.43
CA ASP A 2 11.54 16.63 -10.66
C ASP A 2 10.42 16.06 -11.55
N TYR A 3 9.74 15.04 -11.07
CA TYR A 3 8.62 14.40 -11.73
C TYR A 3 7.33 14.99 -11.20
N ILE A 4 6.73 15.93 -11.95
CA ILE A 4 5.55 16.70 -11.52
C ILE A 4 4.40 16.49 -12.49
N LEU A 5 3.22 16.16 -11.95
CA LEU A 5 1.93 16.28 -12.60
C LEU A 5 1.10 17.35 -11.90
N GLU A 6 0.42 18.17 -12.69
CA GLU A 6 -0.41 19.22 -12.16
C GLU A 6 -1.67 19.39 -13.02
N ASN A 7 -2.80 19.62 -12.35
CA ASN A 7 -4.05 20.04 -12.97
C ASN A 7 -4.62 21.25 -12.18
N ASP A 8 -5.86 21.66 -12.45
CA ASP A 8 -6.47 22.80 -11.76
C ASP A 8 -6.68 22.57 -10.26
N VAL A 9 -6.69 21.33 -9.78
CA VAL A 9 -7.06 20.95 -8.41
C VAL A 9 -5.86 20.47 -7.60
N LEU A 10 -5.00 19.64 -8.20
CA LEU A 10 -3.92 18.92 -7.54
C LEU A 10 -2.56 19.24 -8.17
N LYS A 11 -1.53 19.19 -7.33
CA LYS A 11 -0.13 19.07 -7.74
C LYS A 11 0.44 17.83 -7.09
N LEU A 12 0.95 16.92 -7.91
CA LEU A 12 1.65 15.68 -7.52
C LEU A 12 3.11 15.79 -7.89
N GLU A 13 4.00 15.46 -6.94
CA GLU A 13 5.44 15.33 -7.17
C GLU A 13 5.87 13.92 -6.78
N CYS A 14 6.68 13.27 -7.62
CA CYS A 14 7.16 11.90 -7.42
C CYS A 14 8.69 11.83 -7.52
N THR A 15 9.25 10.71 -7.05
CA THR A 15 10.69 10.42 -7.08
C THR A 15 10.98 9.07 -7.72
N GLU A 16 12.17 8.92 -8.29
CA GLU A 16 12.69 7.61 -8.76
C GLU A 16 12.93 6.63 -7.59
N LYS A 17 13.14 7.13 -6.37
CA LYS A 17 13.31 6.27 -5.20
C LYS A 17 12.00 5.58 -4.86
N GLY A 18 11.91 4.28 -5.11
CA GLY A 18 10.69 3.48 -4.93
C GLY A 18 9.56 3.83 -5.90
N GLY A 19 9.71 4.82 -6.79
CA GLY A 19 8.63 5.40 -7.57
C GLY A 19 7.60 6.11 -6.70
N GLU A 20 7.98 6.60 -5.52
CA GLU A 20 7.05 7.14 -4.52
C GLU A 20 6.55 8.55 -4.86
N MET A 21 5.32 8.85 -4.43
CA MET A 21 4.83 10.23 -4.35
C MET A 21 5.55 10.96 -3.20
N LEU A 22 6.13 12.13 -3.47
CA LEU A 22 6.76 12.98 -2.46
C LEU A 22 5.77 13.97 -1.88
N HIS A 23 5.03 14.64 -2.76
CA HIS A 23 4.06 15.66 -2.40
C HIS A 23 2.75 15.44 -3.13
N LEU A 24 1.65 15.63 -2.43
CA LEU A 24 0.33 15.67 -3.01
C LEU A 24 -0.43 16.85 -2.42
N VAL A 25 -0.38 17.96 -3.13
CA VAL A 25 -0.87 19.25 -2.67
C VAL A 25 -2.21 19.59 -3.31
N LYS A 26 -3.20 19.94 -2.49
CA LYS A 26 -4.46 20.54 -2.92
C LYS A 26 -4.25 22.03 -3.17
N LYS A 27 -4.30 22.47 -4.43
CA LYS A 27 -3.94 23.82 -4.86
C LYS A 27 -4.79 24.93 -4.20
N SER A 28 -6.09 24.69 -4.03
CA SER A 28 -7.01 25.73 -3.49
C SER A 28 -6.71 26.14 -2.05
N THR A 29 -6.04 25.30 -1.27
CA THR A 29 -5.71 25.52 0.15
C THR A 29 -4.21 25.44 0.42
N ASN A 30 -3.42 25.08 -0.59
CA ASN A 30 -2.00 24.73 -0.46
C ASN A 30 -1.74 23.66 0.62
N HIS A 31 -2.70 22.74 0.80
CA HIS A 31 -2.64 21.68 1.81
C HIS A 31 -1.87 20.47 1.32
N GLU A 32 -0.82 20.08 2.05
CA GLU A 32 -0.06 18.84 1.84
C GLU A 32 -0.79 17.68 2.51
N THR A 33 -1.04 16.63 1.76
CA THR A 33 -1.79 15.47 2.27
C THR A 33 -0.93 14.31 2.69
N LEU A 34 0.24 14.15 2.06
CA LEU A 34 1.12 13.04 2.38
C LEU A 34 2.00 13.38 3.59
N TYR A 35 2.22 12.37 4.42
CA TYR A 35 3.25 12.44 5.44
C TYR A 35 4.63 12.62 4.79
N GLN A 36 5.47 13.47 5.36
CA GLN A 36 6.71 13.90 4.73
C GLN A 36 7.95 13.08 5.15
N GLY A 37 7.78 12.05 5.97
CA GLY A 37 8.87 11.18 6.36
C GLY A 37 9.85 11.83 7.32
N ASP A 38 9.37 12.65 8.26
CA ASP A 38 10.20 13.47 9.15
C ASP A 38 10.53 12.75 10.47
N GLN A 39 9.57 12.46 11.32
CA GLN A 39 9.82 11.95 12.66
C GLN A 39 9.52 10.45 12.78
N GLY A 40 10.53 9.68 13.19
CA GLY A 40 10.39 8.26 13.52
C GLY A 40 10.35 7.32 12.32
N TRP A 41 9.72 7.70 11.23
CA TRP A 41 9.63 6.90 10.01
C TRP A 41 9.95 7.73 8.76
N SER A 42 10.95 7.29 7.99
CA SER A 42 11.44 8.00 6.80
C SER A 42 10.67 7.65 5.51
N GLY A 43 9.71 6.71 5.56
CA GLY A 43 8.85 6.37 4.42
C GLY A 43 7.71 7.36 4.24
N ARG A 44 7.05 7.30 3.09
CA ARG A 44 5.87 8.11 2.76
C ARG A 44 4.72 7.26 2.24
N ASN A 45 4.94 6.59 1.10
CA ASN A 45 3.94 5.73 0.46
C ASN A 45 4.61 4.63 -0.39
N PRO A 46 5.49 3.81 0.19
CA PRO A 46 6.21 2.80 -0.55
C PRO A 46 5.28 1.74 -1.14
N SER A 47 5.61 1.29 -2.36
CA SER A 47 5.01 0.10 -2.95
C SER A 47 5.70 -1.14 -2.42
N LEU A 48 4.91 -2.14 -2.05
CA LEU A 48 5.36 -3.38 -1.43
C LEU A 48 5.36 -4.49 -2.49
N PHE A 49 6.55 -4.81 -3.00
CA PHE A 49 6.74 -5.84 -4.03
C PHE A 49 8.17 -6.40 -3.95
N PRO A 50 8.38 -7.69 -4.15
CA PRO A 50 7.42 -8.79 -4.33
C PRO A 50 6.91 -9.38 -3.01
N MET A 51 7.16 -8.73 -1.87
CA MET A 51 6.77 -9.19 -0.54
C MET A 51 6.13 -8.05 0.26
N VAL A 52 5.10 -8.38 1.03
CA VAL A 52 4.52 -7.51 2.06
C VAL A 52 5.00 -7.99 3.42
N GLY A 53 5.42 -7.06 4.28
CA GLY A 53 5.94 -7.39 5.61
C GLY A 53 7.29 -8.12 5.59
N ASN A 54 7.53 -8.88 6.64
CA ASN A 54 8.72 -9.69 6.86
C ASN A 54 8.37 -11.18 6.91
N THR A 55 9.39 -12.01 6.71
CA THR A 55 9.36 -13.41 7.11
C THR A 55 9.88 -13.57 8.54
N TYR A 56 9.39 -14.58 9.24
CA TYR A 56 9.84 -14.90 10.59
C TYR A 56 11.36 -15.15 10.65
N THR A 57 11.86 -15.96 9.73
CA THR A 57 13.28 -16.35 9.68
C THR A 57 14.20 -15.31 9.02
N LYS A 58 13.66 -14.19 8.50
CA LYS A 58 14.38 -13.19 7.69
C LYS A 58 14.94 -13.72 6.37
N ASP A 59 14.70 -14.98 6.06
CA ASP A 59 14.88 -15.61 4.76
C ASP A 59 13.52 -16.17 4.28
N TYR A 60 13.47 -16.56 3.02
CA TYR A 60 12.28 -17.20 2.46
C TYR A 60 12.71 -18.26 1.42
N LYS A 61 11.80 -19.14 1.01
CA LYS A 61 12.09 -20.22 0.09
C LYS A 61 11.32 -20.08 -1.20
N ILE A 62 11.98 -20.41 -2.31
CA ILE A 62 11.37 -20.64 -3.61
C ILE A 62 11.90 -21.97 -4.10
N ASP A 63 11.02 -22.94 -4.33
CA ASP A 63 11.36 -24.31 -4.72
C ASP A 63 12.40 -24.93 -3.75
N GLY A 64 12.24 -24.68 -2.46
CA GLY A 64 13.11 -25.15 -1.39
C GLY A 64 14.47 -24.43 -1.27
N LYS A 65 14.86 -23.58 -2.22
CA LYS A 65 16.08 -22.78 -2.14
C LYS A 65 15.84 -21.50 -1.35
N LYS A 66 16.75 -21.19 -0.42
CA LYS A 66 16.67 -19.99 0.43
C LYS A 66 17.17 -18.73 -0.25
N TYR A 67 16.46 -17.63 0.01
CA TYR A 67 16.78 -16.27 -0.39
C TYR A 67 16.53 -15.33 0.78
N ALA A 68 17.15 -14.15 0.78
CA ALA A 68 16.91 -13.11 1.76
C ALA A 68 16.43 -11.84 1.07
N MET A 69 15.47 -11.17 1.69
CA MET A 69 14.89 -9.91 1.21
C MET A 69 14.59 -9.00 2.41
N LYS A 70 14.69 -7.71 2.21
CA LYS A 70 14.33 -6.73 3.24
C LYS A 70 12.81 -6.68 3.44
N ASN A 71 12.41 -6.11 4.58
CA ASN A 71 11.00 -5.85 4.88
C ASN A 71 10.30 -5.11 3.72
N HIS A 72 9.14 -5.60 3.31
CA HIS A 72 8.34 -5.07 2.22
C HIS A 72 8.97 -5.21 0.81
N GLY A 73 9.92 -6.11 0.63
CA GLY A 73 10.44 -6.45 -0.68
C GLY A 73 11.52 -5.52 -1.23
N LEU A 74 11.50 -5.31 -2.53
CA LEU A 74 12.58 -4.67 -3.29
C LEU A 74 12.29 -3.21 -3.64
N ILE A 75 11.07 -2.94 -4.12
CA ILE A 75 10.74 -1.67 -4.80
C ILE A 75 10.99 -0.45 -3.92
N ARG A 76 10.57 -0.48 -2.66
CA ARG A 76 10.78 0.64 -1.72
C ARG A 76 12.24 1.05 -1.53
N TYR A 77 13.18 0.17 -1.86
CA TYR A 77 14.63 0.41 -1.72
C TYR A 77 15.31 0.69 -3.06
N ALA A 78 14.66 0.39 -4.16
CA ALA A 78 15.20 0.55 -5.50
C ALA A 78 15.14 1.99 -5.99
N THR A 79 15.97 2.30 -6.97
CA THR A 79 15.82 3.49 -7.81
C THR A 79 15.24 3.04 -9.14
N LEU A 80 14.04 3.49 -9.45
CA LEU A 80 13.34 3.19 -10.69
C LEU A 80 13.73 4.19 -11.77
N LYS A 81 13.59 3.78 -13.01
CA LYS A 81 13.72 4.69 -14.16
C LYS A 81 12.41 5.45 -14.32
N GLY A 82 12.44 6.77 -14.13
CA GLY A 82 11.29 7.67 -14.30
C GLY A 82 11.17 8.20 -15.73
N GLU A 83 9.94 8.41 -16.17
CA GLU A 83 9.56 9.07 -17.41
C GLU A 83 8.35 9.97 -17.19
N SER A 84 8.43 11.22 -17.67
CA SER A 84 7.28 12.13 -17.71
C SER A 84 6.67 12.11 -19.12
N LYS A 85 5.39 11.77 -19.20
CA LYS A 85 4.55 11.88 -20.40
C LYS A 85 3.60 13.06 -20.26
N GLU A 86 2.83 13.38 -21.28
CA GLU A 86 1.95 14.56 -21.30
C GLU A 86 0.98 14.58 -20.09
N ASP A 87 0.36 13.44 -19.75
CA ASP A 87 -0.66 13.30 -18.70
C ASP A 87 -0.33 12.23 -17.66
N GLU A 88 0.90 11.71 -17.67
CA GLU A 88 1.29 10.58 -16.83
C GLU A 88 2.76 10.66 -16.40
N LEU A 89 3.03 10.24 -15.16
CA LEU A 89 4.38 9.88 -14.71
C LEU A 89 4.48 8.36 -14.64
N VAL A 90 5.56 7.81 -15.18
CA VAL A 90 5.80 6.36 -15.17
C VAL A 90 7.16 6.08 -14.56
N PHE A 91 7.21 5.09 -13.66
CA PHE A 91 8.45 4.62 -13.03
C PHE A 91 8.55 3.12 -13.20
N CYS A 92 9.66 2.64 -13.74
CA CYS A 92 9.82 1.21 -14.00
C CYS A 92 11.16 0.66 -13.48
N LEU A 93 11.15 -0.65 -13.21
CA LEU A 93 12.32 -1.43 -12.84
C LEU A 93 12.26 -2.79 -13.53
N ASP A 94 13.28 -3.08 -14.32
CA ASP A 94 13.54 -4.44 -14.80
C ASP A 94 14.44 -5.18 -13.81
N ALA A 95 14.26 -6.49 -13.74
CA ALA A 95 15.13 -7.35 -12.93
C ALA A 95 16.60 -7.15 -13.35
N ASN A 96 17.48 -7.09 -12.37
CA ASN A 96 18.92 -6.93 -12.54
C ASN A 96 19.69 -7.87 -11.58
N GLU A 97 21.00 -7.85 -11.60
CA GLU A 97 21.81 -8.75 -10.77
C GLU A 97 21.48 -8.63 -9.27
N GLU A 98 21.25 -7.40 -8.76
CA GLU A 98 20.93 -7.16 -7.35
C GLU A 98 19.55 -7.73 -6.98
N THR A 99 18.55 -7.52 -7.82
CA THR A 99 17.20 -8.03 -7.59
C THR A 99 17.13 -9.54 -7.76
N LEU A 100 17.82 -10.11 -8.75
CA LEU A 100 17.89 -11.57 -8.98
C LEU A 100 18.55 -12.33 -7.84
N ALA A 101 19.52 -11.74 -7.16
CA ALA A 101 20.14 -12.31 -5.97
C ALA A 101 19.16 -12.45 -4.79
N GLN A 102 18.16 -11.58 -4.71
CA GLN A 102 17.14 -11.55 -3.66
C GLN A 102 15.82 -12.21 -4.08
N TYR A 103 15.45 -12.11 -5.35
CA TYR A 103 14.21 -12.63 -5.92
C TYR A 103 14.51 -13.16 -7.33
N PRO A 104 14.62 -14.49 -7.51
CA PRO A 104 15.23 -15.11 -8.69
C PRO A 104 14.26 -15.23 -9.88
N PHE A 105 13.62 -14.11 -10.24
CA PHE A 105 12.71 -14.01 -11.37
C PHE A 105 13.05 -12.81 -12.25
N ASN A 106 12.98 -13.02 -13.55
CA ASN A 106 13.14 -11.95 -14.53
C ASN A 106 11.79 -11.22 -14.67
N PHE A 107 11.59 -10.18 -13.88
CA PHE A 107 10.37 -9.39 -13.85
C PHE A 107 10.56 -8.01 -14.48
N HIS A 108 9.44 -7.42 -14.89
CA HIS A 108 9.30 -5.98 -15.09
C HIS A 108 8.24 -5.46 -14.12
N PHE A 109 8.54 -4.35 -13.45
CA PHE A 109 7.63 -3.66 -12.53
C PHE A 109 7.48 -2.21 -12.97
N GLU A 110 6.24 -1.71 -13.02
CA GLU A 110 5.93 -0.35 -13.41
C GLU A 110 4.87 0.27 -12.49
N ILE A 111 5.02 1.56 -12.20
CA ILE A 111 4.04 2.41 -11.52
C ILE A 111 3.72 3.56 -12.44
N GLY A 112 2.43 3.76 -12.77
CA GLY A 112 1.92 4.92 -13.50
C GLY A 112 1.05 5.81 -12.59
N TYR A 113 1.20 7.12 -12.72
CA TYR A 113 0.39 8.12 -12.01
C TYR A 113 -0.30 9.04 -12.99
N LYS A 114 -1.62 9.25 -12.80
CA LYS A 114 -2.43 10.24 -13.55
C LYS A 114 -3.27 11.05 -12.59
N LEU A 115 -3.60 12.29 -13.01
CA LEU A 115 -4.54 13.15 -12.31
C LEU A 115 -5.88 13.22 -13.08
N ASP A 116 -6.99 12.95 -12.38
CA ASP A 116 -8.35 13.11 -12.89
C ASP A 116 -9.16 13.98 -11.92
N GLY A 117 -9.26 15.28 -12.21
CA GLY A 117 -9.87 16.25 -11.31
C GLY A 117 -9.21 16.23 -9.93
N ASN A 118 -9.97 15.82 -8.90
CA ASN A 118 -9.48 15.71 -7.53
C ASN A 118 -9.00 14.27 -7.16
N LYS A 119 -8.60 13.47 -8.14
CA LYS A 119 -8.14 12.09 -7.94
C LYS A 119 -6.72 11.90 -8.45
N VAL A 120 -5.95 11.08 -7.74
CA VAL A 120 -4.75 10.44 -8.23
C VAL A 120 -5.11 9.01 -8.62
N LEU A 121 -4.94 8.66 -9.86
CA LEU A 121 -5.07 7.29 -10.37
C LEU A 121 -3.68 6.67 -10.37
N ILE A 122 -3.53 5.54 -9.70
CA ILE A 122 -2.27 4.82 -9.59
C ILE A 122 -2.44 3.46 -10.26
N GLN A 123 -1.58 3.16 -11.20
CA GLN A 123 -1.60 1.93 -11.96
C GLN A 123 -0.31 1.16 -11.76
N TYR A 124 -0.40 -0.11 -11.41
CA TYR A 124 0.74 -0.99 -11.27
C TYR A 124 0.70 -2.06 -12.35
N HIS A 125 1.81 -2.25 -13.04
CA HIS A 125 1.98 -3.28 -14.03
C HIS A 125 3.15 -4.17 -13.65
N VAL A 126 2.87 -5.46 -13.44
CA VAL A 126 3.88 -6.48 -13.15
C VAL A 126 3.88 -7.48 -14.29
N LYS A 127 5.04 -7.73 -14.86
CA LYS A 127 5.22 -8.71 -15.93
C LYS A 127 6.24 -9.76 -15.54
N ASN A 128 5.88 -11.00 -15.73
CA ASN A 128 6.78 -12.13 -15.64
C ASN A 128 7.46 -12.35 -17.00
N ASN A 129 8.74 -12.01 -17.10
CA ASN A 129 9.58 -12.25 -18.28
C ASN A 129 10.39 -13.57 -18.17
N ASP A 130 10.08 -14.38 -17.16
CA ASP A 130 10.73 -15.65 -16.93
C ASP A 130 10.02 -16.82 -17.65
N SER A 131 10.71 -17.94 -17.78
CA SER A 131 10.19 -19.19 -18.35
C SER A 131 9.43 -20.05 -17.32
N LYS A 132 9.32 -19.59 -16.07
CA LYS A 132 8.61 -20.27 -14.97
C LYS A 132 7.59 -19.31 -14.34
N ASP A 133 6.62 -19.88 -13.65
CA ASP A 133 5.63 -19.14 -12.91
C ASP A 133 6.28 -18.31 -11.79
N MET A 134 5.82 -17.09 -11.59
CA MET A 134 6.41 -16.10 -10.69
C MET A 134 5.47 -15.82 -9.52
N PRO A 135 5.77 -16.29 -8.28
CA PRO A 135 4.99 -15.98 -7.10
C PRO A 135 5.39 -14.62 -6.55
N PHE A 136 4.43 -13.75 -6.21
CA PHE A 136 4.71 -12.47 -5.58
C PHE A 136 3.59 -12.05 -4.63
N GLY A 137 3.96 -11.25 -3.62
CA GLY A 137 3.06 -10.47 -2.81
C GLY A 137 3.05 -9.02 -3.28
N PHE A 138 1.93 -8.33 -3.06
CA PHE A 138 1.78 -6.94 -3.41
C PHE A 138 0.96 -6.20 -2.35
N GLY A 139 1.30 -4.94 -2.10
CA GLY A 139 0.57 -4.06 -1.22
C GLY A 139 1.01 -2.61 -1.35
N LEU A 140 0.21 -1.73 -0.76
CA LEU A 140 0.45 -0.30 -0.70
C LEU A 140 0.65 0.13 0.75
N HIS A 141 1.39 1.22 0.95
CA HIS A 141 1.69 1.73 2.29
C HIS A 141 1.62 3.28 2.33
N PRO A 142 0.54 3.90 1.81
CA PRO A 142 0.41 5.34 1.82
C PRO A 142 0.19 5.87 3.23
N ALA A 143 0.98 6.87 3.63
CA ALA A 143 0.83 7.60 4.88
C ALA A 143 0.22 8.98 4.62
N PHE A 144 -0.83 9.30 5.35
CA PHE A 144 -1.54 10.57 5.29
C PHE A 144 -1.21 11.41 6.51
N LYS A 145 -0.82 12.65 6.27
CA LYS A 145 -0.50 13.62 7.32
C LYS A 145 -1.76 13.96 8.13
N LEU A 146 -1.60 14.08 9.42
CA LEU A 146 -2.63 14.59 10.35
C LEU A 146 -2.15 15.95 10.87
N ASP A 147 -2.93 16.99 10.63
CA ASP A 147 -2.59 18.35 11.04
C ASP A 147 -3.04 18.69 12.47
N ASP A 148 -3.86 17.81 13.07
CA ASP A 148 -4.43 17.95 14.39
C ASP A 148 -4.28 16.66 15.22
N GLU A 149 -4.76 16.70 16.45
CA GLU A 149 -4.76 15.55 17.37
C GLU A 149 -5.37 14.30 16.72
N PHE A 150 -4.67 13.18 16.82
CA PHE A 150 -5.05 11.89 16.24
C PHE A 150 -6.51 11.50 16.50
N SER A 151 -7.01 11.77 17.71
CA SER A 151 -8.37 11.46 18.13
C SER A 151 -9.46 12.36 17.52
N THR A 152 -9.11 13.42 16.78
CA THR A 152 -10.08 14.26 16.07
C THR A 152 -10.45 13.70 14.71
N TYR A 153 -9.73 12.66 14.27
CA TYR A 153 -9.98 11.98 13.00
C TYR A 153 -10.82 10.73 13.16
N THR A 154 -11.55 10.40 12.12
CA THR A 154 -12.34 9.16 11.99
C THR A 154 -12.05 8.53 10.64
N LEU A 155 -11.82 7.22 10.59
CA LEU A 155 -11.79 6.43 9.38
C LEU A 155 -13.18 5.81 9.17
N ALA A 156 -13.91 6.29 8.16
CA ALA A 156 -15.23 5.80 7.81
C ALA A 156 -15.15 4.80 6.65
N PHE A 157 -15.88 3.70 6.77
CA PHE A 157 -16.02 2.67 5.76
C PHE A 157 -17.28 2.91 4.93
N GLU A 158 -17.24 2.58 3.63
CA GLU A 158 -18.41 2.75 2.75
C GLU A 158 -19.63 1.99 3.28
N LYS A 159 -19.39 0.78 3.78
CA LYS A 159 -20.43 -0.14 4.28
C LYS A 159 -20.16 -0.50 5.75
N GLU A 160 -21.19 -0.99 6.43
CA GLU A 160 -21.00 -1.67 7.70
C GLU A 160 -20.23 -2.97 7.45
N GLU A 161 -19.11 -3.11 8.17
CA GLU A 161 -18.25 -4.27 8.11
C GLU A 161 -18.62 -5.29 9.18
N ASN A 162 -18.62 -6.55 8.78
CA ASN A 162 -18.69 -7.71 9.68
C ASN A 162 -17.58 -8.65 9.20
N THR A 163 -16.44 -8.57 9.84
CA THR A 163 -15.21 -9.14 9.33
C THR A 163 -14.33 -9.67 10.45
N LYS A 164 -13.12 -10.10 10.10
CA LYS A 164 -12.07 -10.54 11.02
C LYS A 164 -11.02 -9.45 11.19
N GLN A 165 -10.69 -9.13 12.45
CA GLN A 165 -9.46 -8.44 12.80
C GLN A 165 -8.42 -9.49 13.16
N LEU A 166 -7.23 -9.37 12.58
CA LEU A 166 -6.09 -10.23 12.89
C LEU A 166 -5.36 -9.66 14.10
N LEU A 167 -5.17 -10.50 15.12
CA LEU A 167 -4.40 -10.18 16.31
C LEU A 167 -3.04 -10.85 16.19
N PHE A 168 -2.07 -10.10 15.70
CA PHE A 168 -0.71 -10.58 15.48
C PHE A 168 0.20 -10.18 16.63
N ASP A 169 0.98 -11.14 17.14
CA ASP A 169 2.04 -10.91 18.12
C ASP A 169 3.40 -10.73 17.42
N PRO A 170 3.97 -9.50 17.39
CA PRO A 170 5.24 -9.25 16.71
C PRO A 170 6.44 -9.97 17.36
N SER A 171 6.31 -10.51 18.58
CA SER A 171 7.32 -11.37 19.20
C SER A 171 7.23 -12.83 18.75
N TYR A 172 6.15 -13.21 18.07
CA TYR A 172 5.83 -14.57 17.64
C TYR A 172 5.73 -15.60 18.80
N GLU A 173 5.50 -15.12 20.02
CA GLU A 173 5.30 -16.04 21.17
C GLU A 173 3.89 -16.64 21.22
N LYS A 174 2.93 -15.96 20.57
CA LYS A 174 1.55 -16.42 20.41
C LYS A 174 1.25 -16.63 18.93
N ASN A 175 0.38 -17.60 18.66
CA ASN A 175 -0.19 -17.77 17.33
C ASN A 175 -1.09 -16.58 16.98
N VAL A 176 -1.26 -16.30 15.69
CA VAL A 176 -2.22 -15.31 15.24
C VAL A 176 -3.64 -15.72 15.65
N GLU A 177 -4.39 -14.78 16.20
CA GLU A 177 -5.80 -14.93 16.53
C GLU A 177 -6.66 -14.10 15.57
N TYR A 178 -7.90 -14.54 15.35
CA TYR A 178 -8.87 -13.85 14.50
C TYR A 178 -10.08 -13.48 15.36
N GLN A 179 -10.32 -12.19 15.54
CA GLN A 179 -11.46 -11.66 16.28
C GLN A 179 -12.55 -11.20 15.32
N ASP A 180 -13.79 -11.67 15.53
CA ASP A 180 -14.95 -11.13 14.82
C ASP A 180 -15.23 -9.70 15.27
N VAL A 181 -15.36 -8.78 14.31
CA VAL A 181 -15.63 -7.36 14.57
C VAL A 181 -16.74 -6.84 13.66
N VAL A 182 -17.57 -5.95 14.21
CA VAL A 182 -18.63 -5.25 13.47
C VAL A 182 -18.46 -3.75 13.67
N PHE A 183 -18.30 -3.01 12.59
CA PHE A 183 -18.10 -1.56 12.63
C PHE A 183 -18.45 -0.92 11.28
N LYS A 184 -18.64 0.39 11.28
CA LYS A 184 -18.77 1.22 10.08
C LYS A 184 -17.77 2.37 10.07
N GLU A 185 -17.25 2.71 11.23
CA GLU A 185 -16.25 3.74 11.41
C GLU A 185 -15.31 3.37 12.55
N TRP A 186 -14.10 3.88 12.51
CA TRP A 186 -13.14 3.82 13.60
C TRP A 186 -12.69 5.25 13.92
N LYS A 187 -13.08 5.73 15.09
CA LYS A 187 -12.50 6.95 15.64
C LYS A 187 -11.06 6.67 16.01
N LEU A 188 -10.12 7.39 15.42
CA LEU A 188 -8.72 7.10 15.57
C LEU A 188 -8.30 7.13 17.03
N SER A 189 -7.67 6.05 17.49
CA SER A 189 -7.25 5.85 18.88
C SER A 189 -5.78 5.42 18.91
N ARG A 190 -4.94 6.21 19.57
CA ARG A 190 -3.54 5.85 19.77
C ARG A 190 -3.39 4.62 20.67
N GLU A 191 -4.32 4.42 21.59
CA GLU A 191 -4.35 3.22 22.44
C GLU A 191 -4.52 1.95 21.59
N ASP A 192 -5.45 1.98 20.60
CA ASP A 192 -5.66 0.84 19.71
C ASP A 192 -4.41 0.55 18.87
N VAL A 193 -3.78 1.59 18.29
CA VAL A 193 -2.58 1.42 17.48
C VAL A 193 -1.40 0.90 18.33
N GLN A 194 -1.24 1.38 19.56
CA GLN A 194 -0.22 0.86 20.47
C GLN A 194 -0.47 -0.59 20.88
N LYS A 195 -1.75 -0.93 21.15
CA LYS A 195 -2.14 -2.28 21.54
C LYS A 195 -1.89 -3.32 20.46
N TYR A 196 -2.18 -2.97 19.21
CA TYR A 196 -2.14 -3.93 18.09
C TYR A 196 -0.88 -3.80 17.23
N ALA A 197 -0.02 -2.80 17.43
CA ALA A 197 1.10 -2.41 16.58
C ALA A 197 0.68 -2.11 15.14
N THR A 198 -0.04 -3.02 14.48
CA THR A 198 -0.73 -2.85 13.19
C THR A 198 -2.13 -3.43 13.32
N ILE A 199 -3.16 -2.64 13.02
CA ILE A 199 -4.53 -3.13 12.95
C ILE A 199 -4.74 -3.72 11.56
N ILE A 200 -5.10 -4.99 11.45
CA ILE A 200 -5.29 -5.67 10.16
C ILE A 200 -6.69 -6.25 10.09
N TYR A 201 -7.45 -5.84 9.08
CA TYR A 201 -8.76 -6.39 8.76
C TYR A 201 -8.67 -7.28 7.51
N LYS A 202 -9.50 -8.34 7.45
CA LYS A 202 -9.56 -9.28 6.34
C LYS A 202 -10.93 -9.26 5.68
N ASP A 203 -10.97 -9.35 4.35
CA ASP A 203 -12.20 -9.54 3.55
C ASP A 203 -13.28 -8.47 3.82
N LEU A 204 -12.90 -7.19 3.75
CA LEU A 204 -13.80 -6.05 3.87
C LEU A 204 -14.79 -6.00 2.71
N LYS A 205 -16.02 -5.51 2.97
CA LYS A 205 -17.09 -5.35 1.97
C LYS A 205 -17.07 -3.98 1.30
N SER A 206 -16.42 -3.00 1.93
CA SER A 206 -16.28 -1.65 1.42
C SER A 206 -15.32 -1.61 0.23
N ASN A 207 -15.62 -0.79 -0.77
CA ASN A 207 -14.73 -0.54 -1.89
C ASN A 207 -13.72 0.58 -1.59
N TYR A 208 -14.01 1.38 -0.57
CA TYR A 208 -13.14 2.48 -0.13
C TYR A 208 -13.32 2.77 1.35
N VAL A 209 -12.31 3.44 1.90
CA VAL A 209 -12.35 4.06 3.22
C VAL A 209 -12.09 5.55 3.08
N THR A 210 -12.65 6.35 3.99
CA THR A 210 -12.51 7.81 3.98
C THR A 210 -11.95 8.27 5.33
N LEU A 211 -10.82 8.96 5.31
CA LEU A 211 -10.29 9.66 6.47
C LEU A 211 -11.03 11.00 6.60
N ILE A 212 -11.61 11.26 7.75
CA ILE A 212 -12.44 12.43 8.05
C ILE A 212 -11.83 13.17 9.24
N HIS A 213 -11.75 14.50 9.16
CA HIS A 213 -11.39 15.40 10.25
C HIS A 213 -12.57 16.31 10.58
N GLY A 214 -13.19 16.14 11.76
CA GLY A 214 -14.45 16.79 12.07
C GLY A 214 -15.55 16.41 11.07
N ASP A 215 -16.05 17.40 10.31
CA ASP A 215 -17.06 17.18 9.25
C ASP A 215 -16.46 17.17 7.84
N GLU A 216 -15.13 17.27 7.69
CA GLU A 216 -14.45 17.37 6.41
C GLU A 216 -13.79 16.04 6.00
N GLU A 217 -14.08 15.58 4.79
CA GLU A 217 -13.36 14.47 4.19
C GLU A 217 -11.95 14.93 3.78
N VAL A 218 -10.91 14.28 4.33
CA VAL A 218 -9.51 14.60 4.04
C VAL A 218 -9.06 13.84 2.79
N VAL A 219 -9.21 12.52 2.81
CA VAL A 219 -8.81 11.65 1.70
C VAL A 219 -9.69 10.39 1.68
N ARG A 220 -9.93 9.86 0.49
CA ARG A 220 -10.55 8.56 0.28
C ARG A 220 -9.56 7.64 -0.41
N VAL A 221 -9.41 6.43 0.13
CA VAL A 221 -8.52 5.39 -0.38
C VAL A 221 -9.35 4.24 -0.91
N SER A 222 -9.10 3.83 -2.16
CA SER A 222 -9.69 2.62 -2.73
C SER A 222 -9.07 1.39 -2.08
N ILE A 223 -9.93 0.46 -1.63
CA ILE A 223 -9.55 -0.85 -1.07
C ILE A 223 -10.23 -1.99 -1.82
N GLU A 224 -10.90 -1.69 -2.92
CA GLU A 224 -11.62 -2.68 -3.72
C GLU A 224 -10.69 -3.77 -4.23
N GLY A 225 -11.07 -5.03 -4.01
CA GLY A 225 -10.30 -6.20 -4.46
C GLY A 225 -9.09 -6.56 -3.59
N TYR A 226 -8.79 -5.79 -2.56
CA TYR A 226 -7.73 -6.14 -1.61
C TYR A 226 -8.27 -6.98 -0.47
N PRO A 227 -7.73 -8.20 -0.23
CA PRO A 227 -8.20 -9.07 0.84
C PRO A 227 -7.85 -8.57 2.24
N TYR A 228 -6.86 -7.68 2.37
CA TYR A 228 -6.43 -7.12 3.64
C TYR A 228 -6.38 -5.59 3.60
N LEU A 229 -6.75 -4.98 4.73
CA LEU A 229 -6.51 -3.57 5.03
C LEU A 229 -5.73 -3.48 6.33
N ALA A 230 -4.54 -2.92 6.27
CA ALA A 230 -3.77 -2.61 7.46
C ALA A 230 -3.80 -1.11 7.77
N LEU A 231 -3.86 -0.78 9.07
CA LEU A 231 -3.81 0.57 9.60
C LEU A 231 -2.62 0.67 10.56
N TRP A 232 -1.75 1.65 10.32
CA TRP A 232 -0.52 1.78 11.08
C TRP A 232 -0.10 3.23 11.27
N THR A 233 0.56 3.51 12.39
CA THR A 233 1.39 4.68 12.64
C THR A 233 2.63 4.25 13.42
N HIS A 234 3.70 5.05 13.40
CA HIS A 234 4.97 4.61 13.96
C HIS A 234 4.95 4.51 15.50
N ASP A 235 4.48 5.56 16.16
CA ASP A 235 4.41 5.64 17.62
C ASP A 235 3.31 6.59 18.10
N SER A 236 3.26 6.83 19.41
CA SER A 236 2.25 7.70 20.02
C SER A 236 2.40 9.19 19.70
N ALA A 237 3.53 9.61 19.14
CA ALA A 237 3.82 11.00 18.80
C ALA A 237 3.72 11.29 17.30
N SER A 238 3.59 10.25 16.47
CA SER A 238 3.55 10.40 15.01
C SER A 238 2.25 11.04 14.52
N ASP A 239 2.38 12.01 13.62
CA ASP A 239 1.26 12.79 13.06
C ASP A 239 0.90 12.29 11.66
N PHE A 240 0.64 10.98 11.55
CA PHE A 240 0.16 10.35 10.34
C PHE A 240 -0.62 9.07 10.62
N LEU A 241 -1.40 8.66 9.63
CA LEU A 241 -2.01 7.34 9.55
C LEU A 241 -1.67 6.70 8.21
N CYS A 242 -1.13 5.49 8.23
CA CYS A 242 -1.05 4.64 7.04
C CYS A 242 -2.37 3.90 6.85
N ILE A 243 -2.88 3.91 5.62
CA ILE A 243 -4.07 3.16 5.20
C ILE A 243 -3.61 2.24 4.06
N GLU A 244 -3.43 0.97 4.37
CA GLU A 244 -2.59 0.05 3.62
C GLU A 244 -3.39 -1.12 3.03
N PRO A 245 -3.89 -1.03 1.78
CA PRO A 245 -4.49 -2.18 1.11
C PRO A 245 -3.41 -3.19 0.69
N TRP A 246 -3.59 -4.47 1.06
CA TRP A 246 -2.63 -5.55 0.79
C TRP A 246 -3.29 -6.75 0.12
N TYR A 247 -2.58 -7.39 -0.83
CA TYR A 247 -2.93 -8.71 -1.36
C TYR A 247 -2.36 -9.85 -0.51
N SER A 248 -1.21 -9.64 0.12
CA SER A 248 -0.53 -10.60 0.99
C SER A 248 -0.05 -9.93 2.27
N HIS A 249 0.52 -10.68 3.17
CA HIS A 249 1.07 -10.18 4.43
C HIS A 249 2.40 -10.87 4.78
N GLY A 250 3.07 -10.40 5.83
CA GLY A 250 4.24 -11.05 6.42
C GLY A 250 3.88 -12.37 7.12
N ASP A 251 4.88 -13.08 7.65
CA ASP A 251 4.60 -14.24 8.47
C ASP A 251 3.99 -13.81 9.80
N PHE A 252 2.93 -14.48 10.22
CA PHE A 252 2.28 -14.26 11.53
C PHE A 252 2.64 -15.36 12.54
N GLU A 253 3.31 -16.41 12.10
CA GLU A 253 3.70 -17.57 12.92
C GLU A 253 5.18 -17.89 12.73
N LYS A 254 5.72 -18.79 13.58
CA LYS A 254 7.13 -19.23 13.56
C LYS A 254 7.52 -20.07 12.33
N GLU A 255 6.68 -20.15 11.35
CA GLU A 255 6.91 -20.87 10.10
C GLU A 255 7.02 -19.91 8.92
N THR A 256 7.98 -20.18 8.03
CA THR A 256 8.10 -19.51 6.73
C THR A 256 7.83 -20.55 5.64
N PRO A 257 6.61 -20.60 5.12
CA PRO A 257 6.28 -21.52 4.01
C PRO A 257 7.04 -21.12 2.73
N ASP A 258 7.11 -22.04 1.78
CA ASP A 258 7.61 -21.70 0.43
C ASP A 258 6.78 -20.57 -0.17
N PHE A 259 7.41 -19.68 -0.91
CA PHE A 259 6.79 -18.45 -1.37
C PHE A 259 5.53 -18.69 -2.22
N TYR A 260 5.49 -19.80 -2.98
CA TYR A 260 4.28 -20.20 -3.71
C TYR A 260 3.08 -20.52 -2.80
N HIS A 261 3.33 -20.84 -1.54
CA HIS A 261 2.31 -21.33 -0.60
C HIS A 261 1.98 -20.33 0.52
N ARG A 262 2.56 -19.14 0.49
CA ARG A 262 2.23 -18.08 1.46
C ARG A 262 0.82 -17.57 1.20
N GLU A 263 0.08 -17.28 2.25
CA GLU A 263 -1.28 -16.72 2.13
C GLU A 263 -1.25 -15.38 1.37
N GLY A 264 -2.16 -15.22 0.42
CA GLY A 264 -2.27 -14.04 -0.42
C GLY A 264 -1.20 -13.91 -1.52
N THR A 265 -0.33 -14.93 -1.70
CA THR A 265 0.59 -14.96 -2.83
C THR A 265 -0.16 -15.03 -4.14
N MET A 266 0.14 -14.10 -5.04
CA MET A 266 -0.29 -14.11 -6.42
C MET A 266 0.74 -14.85 -7.27
N VAL A 267 0.29 -15.50 -8.34
CA VAL A 267 1.19 -16.21 -9.27
C VAL A 267 0.93 -15.71 -10.68
N LEU A 268 1.93 -15.10 -11.29
CA LEU A 268 1.91 -14.80 -12.72
C LEU A 268 2.55 -15.93 -13.51
N ASN A 269 1.75 -16.52 -14.39
CA ASN A 269 2.23 -17.52 -15.32
C ASN A 269 3.39 -16.98 -16.17
N GLN A 270 4.20 -17.86 -16.69
CA GLN A 270 5.32 -17.53 -17.57
C GLN A 270 4.91 -16.58 -18.70
N MET A 271 5.71 -15.53 -18.95
CA MET A 271 5.52 -14.56 -20.02
C MET A 271 4.17 -13.81 -19.98
N LYS A 272 3.51 -13.75 -18.81
CA LYS A 272 2.25 -13.01 -18.59
C LYS A 272 2.48 -11.72 -17.80
N SER A 273 1.47 -10.86 -17.84
CA SER A 273 1.43 -9.63 -17.06
C SER A 273 0.15 -9.53 -16.23
N GLY A 274 0.25 -8.90 -15.06
CA GLY A 274 -0.87 -8.52 -14.20
C GLY A 274 -0.94 -7.01 -14.05
N LEU A 275 -2.14 -6.48 -13.88
CA LEU A 275 -2.41 -5.06 -13.75
C LEU A 275 -3.21 -4.82 -12.47
N VAL A 276 -2.75 -3.88 -11.65
CA VAL A 276 -3.46 -3.44 -10.43
C VAL A 276 -3.72 -1.95 -10.54
N HIS A 277 -4.97 -1.55 -10.35
CA HIS A 277 -5.38 -0.16 -10.31
C HIS A 277 -5.81 0.19 -8.89
N THR A 278 -5.39 1.34 -8.40
CA THR A 278 -5.86 1.92 -7.16
C THR A 278 -6.04 3.42 -7.33
N GLY A 279 -6.65 4.08 -6.36
CA GLY A 279 -6.89 5.50 -6.46
C GLY A 279 -7.00 6.19 -5.11
N LEU A 280 -6.49 7.40 -5.05
CA LEU A 280 -6.69 8.34 -3.95
C LEU A 280 -7.60 9.47 -4.45
N ARG A 281 -8.60 9.83 -3.66
CA ARG A 281 -9.54 10.90 -4.01
C ARG A 281 -9.62 11.94 -2.90
N TYR A 282 -9.54 13.20 -3.29
CA TYR A 282 -9.77 14.37 -2.42
C TYR A 282 -11.19 14.86 -2.57
N PHE A 283 -11.80 15.32 -1.47
CA PHE A 283 -13.15 15.86 -1.49
C PHE A 283 -13.19 17.36 -1.19
N LYS A 284 -13.90 18.09 -2.05
CA LYS A 284 -14.68 19.26 -1.70
C LYS A 284 -16.11 18.94 -2.13
N LYS A 285 -17.10 19.35 -1.32
CA LYS A 285 -18.54 19.19 -1.57
C LYS A 285 -18.93 19.46 -3.02
N GLU A 286 -18.91 18.47 -3.88
CA GLU A 286 -19.71 18.39 -5.12
C GLU A 286 -19.91 16.92 -5.50
N LYS A 287 -21.12 16.62 -5.99
CA LYS A 287 -21.77 15.31 -6.16
C LYS A 287 -20.88 14.18 -6.70
N SER A 288 -21.09 13.03 -6.10
CA SER A 288 -20.48 11.72 -6.35
C SER A 288 -20.55 11.22 -7.80
N PHE A 289 -19.43 10.65 -8.29
CA PHE A 289 -19.40 9.64 -9.35
C PHE A 289 -18.44 8.51 -9.00
N PHE A 290 -18.82 7.28 -9.40
CA PHE A 290 -18.13 6.02 -9.07
C PHE A 290 -17.13 5.65 -10.17
N PHE A 291 -16.05 4.93 -9.77
CA PHE A 291 -15.18 4.22 -10.69
C PHE A 291 -15.15 2.72 -10.36
N ASN A 292 -15.28 1.91 -11.40
CA ASN A 292 -15.10 0.47 -11.36
C ASN A 292 -13.63 0.12 -11.67
N ILE A 293 -13.09 -0.81 -10.90
CA ILE A 293 -11.79 -1.42 -11.13
C ILE A 293 -12.03 -2.85 -11.62
N ASN A 294 -11.53 -3.16 -12.80
CA ASN A 294 -11.52 -4.53 -13.32
C ASN A 294 -10.12 -5.12 -13.17
N LEU A 295 -10.01 -6.20 -12.41
CA LEU A 295 -8.85 -7.07 -12.39
C LEU A 295 -9.00 -8.10 -13.52
N SER A 296 -8.09 -8.13 -14.46
CA SER A 296 -7.96 -9.22 -15.43
C SER A 296 -6.61 -9.87 -15.26
N PHE A 297 -6.61 -11.10 -14.82
CA PHE A 297 -5.45 -11.99 -14.77
C PHE A 297 -5.34 -12.81 -16.05
#